data_50ee84d11339aa2700ce88039761a073
#
_entry.id   50ee84d11339aa2700ce88039761a073
#
_cell.length_a   1.000
_cell.length_b   1.000
_cell.length_c   1.000
_cell.angle_alpha   90.00
_cell.angle_beta   90.00
_cell.angle_gamma   90.00
#
_symmetry.space_group_name_H-M   'P 1'
#
loop_
_entity.id
_entity.type
_entity.pdbx_description
1 polymer ?
#
loop_
_entity_poly.entity_id
_entity_poly.type
_entity_poly.pdbx_seq_one_letter_code
_entity_poly.pdbx_strand_id
1 'polypeptide(L)'
;MSNADEVTLKMAEAEDAQAVLQLLRQINRETAVVMIDHLSSLTVDDEQAALHEISIRSDCLVLLAMLNQQPVGIVTITKVDEEANAGELGVAVLKKYWNQGIGTLLVNEAIYWFQNYSSLAHLVLDVFKNNSRARHLYQ
;
A
#
# COMPACT_ATOMS: atom_id res chain seq x y z
N MET A 1 24.08 12.82 -13.82
CA MET A 1 23.31 11.86 -13.13
C MET A 1 21.83 12.20 -13.12
N SER A 2 21.05 11.24 -13.36
CA SER A 2 19.62 11.44 -13.48
C SER A 2 18.92 11.33 -12.12
N ASN A 3 17.98 12.23 -11.83
CA ASN A 3 17.09 12.12 -10.70
C ASN A 3 15.91 11.18 -10.97
N ALA A 4 15.93 10.52 -12.13
CA ALA A 4 14.85 9.60 -12.52
C ALA A 4 14.72 8.42 -11.56
N ASP A 5 15.79 8.08 -10.85
CA ASP A 5 15.76 6.95 -9.89
C ASP A 5 15.31 7.36 -8.51
N GLU A 6 14.91 8.59 -8.33
CA GLU A 6 14.42 9.06 -7.04
C GLU A 6 13.01 8.61 -6.80
N VAL A 7 12.78 7.96 -5.65
CA VAL A 7 11.46 7.50 -5.26
C VAL A 7 10.70 8.63 -4.59
N THR A 8 9.45 8.83 -5.03
CA THR A 8 8.53 9.78 -4.40
C THR A 8 7.31 9.03 -3.89
N LEU A 9 6.65 9.60 -2.89
CA LEU A 9 5.45 9.01 -2.34
C LEU A 9 4.23 9.81 -2.79
N LYS A 10 3.15 9.10 -3.08
CA LYS A 10 1.93 9.71 -3.60
C LYS A 10 0.71 9.03 -3.01
N MET A 11 -0.26 9.82 -2.52
CA MET A 11 -1.57 9.28 -2.16
C MET A 11 -2.27 8.83 -3.44
N ALA A 12 -2.77 7.60 -3.45
CA ALA A 12 -3.45 7.06 -4.63
C ALA A 12 -4.79 7.78 -4.82
N GLU A 13 -5.07 8.15 -6.05
CA GLU A 13 -6.31 8.79 -6.44
C GLU A 13 -7.06 7.90 -7.42
N ALA A 14 -8.33 8.24 -7.70
CA ALA A 14 -9.14 7.45 -8.62
C ALA A 14 -8.47 7.31 -9.98
N GLU A 15 -7.79 8.35 -10.46
CA GLU A 15 -7.09 8.32 -11.75
C GLU A 15 -5.92 7.33 -11.76
N ASP A 16 -5.46 6.89 -10.60
CA ASP A 16 -4.36 5.93 -10.50
C ASP A 16 -4.84 4.47 -10.57
N ALA A 17 -6.14 4.23 -10.72
CA ALA A 17 -6.73 2.91 -10.60
C ALA A 17 -6.07 1.86 -11.50
N GLN A 18 -5.84 2.20 -12.77
CA GLN A 18 -5.23 1.25 -13.70
C GLN A 18 -3.81 0.89 -13.25
N ALA A 19 -3.03 1.90 -12.87
CA ALA A 19 -1.65 1.68 -12.42
C ALA A 19 -1.61 0.87 -11.13
N VAL A 20 -2.53 1.12 -10.20
CA VAL A 20 -2.63 0.37 -8.95
C VAL A 20 -2.95 -1.09 -9.23
N LEU A 21 -3.93 -1.37 -10.09
CA LEU A 21 -4.27 -2.75 -10.43
C LEU A 21 -3.11 -3.48 -11.09
N GLN A 22 -2.40 -2.81 -11.99
CA GLN A 22 -1.23 -3.41 -12.63
C GLN A 22 -0.16 -3.75 -11.60
N LEU A 23 0.09 -2.84 -10.66
CA LEU A 23 1.06 -3.07 -9.58
C LEU A 23 0.66 -4.27 -8.73
N LEU A 24 -0.60 -4.32 -8.27
CA LEU A 24 -1.08 -5.40 -7.43
C LEU A 24 -1.02 -6.75 -8.14
N ARG A 25 -1.37 -6.78 -9.41
CA ARG A 25 -1.30 -8.01 -10.21
C ARG A 25 0.14 -8.48 -10.37
N GLN A 26 1.07 -7.54 -10.57
CA GLN A 26 2.48 -7.90 -10.69
C GLN A 26 3.02 -8.43 -9.36
N ILE A 27 2.69 -7.78 -8.25
CA ILE A 27 3.09 -8.25 -6.93
C ILE A 27 2.54 -9.66 -6.68
N ASN A 28 1.29 -9.89 -7.05
CA ASN A 28 0.66 -11.19 -6.85
C ASN A 28 1.35 -12.29 -7.67
N ARG A 29 1.87 -11.95 -8.85
CA ARG A 29 2.63 -12.90 -9.66
C ARG A 29 4.01 -13.20 -9.09
N GLU A 30 4.63 -12.23 -8.44
CA GLU A 30 5.99 -12.33 -7.92
C GLU A 30 6.07 -13.02 -6.58
N THR A 31 4.98 -13.01 -5.82
CA THR A 31 4.94 -13.54 -4.47
C THR A 31 3.72 -14.45 -4.30
N ALA A 32 3.76 -15.31 -3.30
CA ALA A 32 2.61 -16.13 -2.94
C ALA A 32 1.62 -15.38 -2.06
N VAL A 33 1.92 -14.13 -1.72
CA VAL A 33 1.06 -13.33 -0.85
C VAL A 33 -0.07 -12.71 -1.66
N VAL A 34 -1.30 -12.99 -1.26
CA VAL A 34 -2.49 -12.42 -1.88
C VAL A 34 -2.94 -11.24 -1.02
N MET A 35 -2.84 -10.04 -1.57
CA MET A 35 -3.19 -8.81 -0.85
C MET A 35 -4.66 -8.47 -0.95
N ILE A 36 -5.30 -8.82 -2.05
CA ILE A 36 -6.69 -8.51 -2.32
C ILE A 36 -7.35 -9.75 -2.90
N ASP A 37 -8.43 -10.18 -2.25
CA ASP A 37 -9.26 -11.26 -2.79
C ASP A 37 -9.91 -10.79 -4.09
N HIS A 38 -10.09 -11.72 -5.02
CA HIS A 38 -10.77 -11.44 -6.29
C HIS A 38 -10.01 -10.43 -7.17
N LEU A 39 -8.69 -10.31 -6.99
CA LEU A 39 -7.90 -9.35 -7.76
C LEU A 39 -8.06 -9.54 -9.27
N SER A 40 -8.16 -10.79 -9.72
CA SER A 40 -8.29 -11.09 -11.15
C SER A 40 -9.64 -10.65 -11.73
N SER A 41 -10.65 -10.46 -10.89
CA SER A 41 -12.00 -10.04 -11.33
C SER A 41 -12.24 -8.54 -11.17
N LEU A 42 -11.31 -7.81 -10.56
CA LEU A 42 -11.48 -6.37 -10.40
C LEU A 42 -11.27 -5.65 -11.71
N THR A 43 -12.14 -4.69 -11.99
CA THR A 43 -12.02 -3.83 -13.16
C THR A 43 -11.41 -2.49 -12.74
N VAL A 44 -10.99 -1.70 -13.74
CA VAL A 44 -10.50 -0.34 -13.48
C VAL A 44 -11.62 0.50 -12.85
N ASP A 45 -12.86 0.33 -13.30
CA ASP A 45 -13.98 1.08 -12.73
C ASP A 45 -14.20 0.73 -11.26
N ASP A 46 -14.08 -0.56 -10.90
CA ASP A 46 -14.19 -0.99 -9.50
C ASP A 46 -13.11 -0.32 -8.65
N GLU A 47 -11.89 -0.28 -9.16
CA GLU A 47 -10.77 0.29 -8.41
C GLU A 47 -10.89 1.81 -8.33
N GLN A 48 -11.38 2.47 -9.38
CA GLN A 48 -11.62 3.91 -9.32
C GLN A 48 -12.60 4.26 -8.20
N ALA A 49 -13.69 3.50 -8.10
CA ALA A 49 -14.68 3.72 -7.06
C ALA A 49 -14.08 3.49 -5.68
N ALA A 50 -13.29 2.42 -5.52
CA ALA A 50 -12.66 2.10 -4.25
C ALA A 50 -11.64 3.17 -3.83
N LEU A 51 -10.82 3.64 -4.75
CA LEU A 51 -9.84 4.68 -4.45
C LEU A 51 -10.50 6.00 -4.11
N HIS A 52 -11.57 6.35 -4.81
CA HIS A 52 -12.32 7.55 -4.49
C HIS A 52 -12.88 7.48 -3.07
N GLU A 53 -13.50 6.35 -2.73
CA GLU A 53 -14.06 6.13 -1.39
C GLU A 53 -12.99 6.27 -0.33
N ILE A 54 -11.82 5.68 -0.55
CA ILE A 54 -10.71 5.74 0.39
C ILE A 54 -10.18 7.15 0.53
N SER A 55 -10.14 7.92 -0.57
CA SER A 55 -9.57 9.27 -0.56
C SER A 55 -10.34 10.24 0.33
N ILE A 56 -11.62 9.96 0.59
CA ILE A 56 -12.46 10.84 1.40
C ILE A 56 -12.62 10.33 2.84
N ARG A 57 -11.98 9.21 3.19
CA ARG A 57 -12.07 8.63 4.53
C ARG A 57 -10.84 8.99 5.35
N SER A 58 -11.04 9.12 6.66
CA SER A 58 -9.95 9.35 7.61
C SER A 58 -9.48 8.05 8.30
N ASP A 59 -10.07 6.90 7.94
CA ASP A 59 -9.75 5.61 8.55
C ASP A 59 -9.15 4.61 7.54
N CYS A 60 -8.85 5.06 6.33
CA CYS A 60 -8.23 4.24 5.29
C CYS A 60 -7.16 5.04 4.55
N LEU A 61 -6.15 4.36 4.04
CA LEU A 61 -5.04 4.98 3.31
C LEU A 61 -4.57 4.06 2.20
N VAL A 62 -4.29 4.63 1.04
CA VAL A 62 -3.51 3.95 0.00
C VAL A 62 -2.43 4.91 -0.45
N LEU A 63 -1.17 4.53 -0.24
CA LEU A 63 -0.01 5.35 -0.56
C LEU A 63 0.89 4.57 -1.50
N LEU A 64 1.33 5.21 -2.57
CA LEU A 64 2.18 4.60 -3.59
C LEU A 64 3.60 5.13 -3.52
N ALA A 65 4.57 4.24 -3.74
CA ALA A 65 5.95 4.65 -4.00
C ALA A 65 6.11 4.69 -5.51
N MET A 66 6.49 5.86 -6.04
CA MET A 66 6.59 6.10 -7.46
C MET A 66 8.05 6.20 -7.88
N LEU A 67 8.38 5.57 -8.98
CA LEU A 67 9.71 5.65 -9.58
C LEU A 67 9.51 5.82 -11.08
N ASN A 68 10.05 6.91 -11.66
CA ASN A 68 9.87 7.21 -13.08
C ASN A 68 8.40 7.22 -13.50
N GLN A 69 7.54 7.77 -12.64
CA GLN A 69 6.10 7.90 -12.88
C GLN A 69 5.35 6.56 -12.88
N GLN A 70 5.99 5.51 -12.37
CA GLN A 70 5.37 4.19 -12.24
C GLN A 70 5.34 3.79 -10.77
N PRO A 71 4.22 3.22 -10.29
CA PRO A 71 4.20 2.71 -8.92
C PRO A 71 5.03 1.43 -8.82
N VAL A 72 5.91 1.40 -7.82
CA VAL A 72 6.78 0.24 -7.56
C VAL A 72 6.54 -0.37 -6.19
N GLY A 73 5.76 0.30 -5.36
CA GLY A 73 5.40 -0.19 -4.04
C GLY A 73 4.11 0.46 -3.57
N ILE A 74 3.50 -0.17 -2.58
CA ILE A 74 2.21 0.29 -2.04
C ILE A 74 2.15 -0.04 -0.56
N VAL A 75 1.59 0.88 0.21
CA VAL A 75 1.20 0.62 1.59
C VAL A 75 -0.26 1.00 1.75
N THR A 76 -1.00 0.19 2.47
CA THR A 76 -2.40 0.44 2.73
C THR A 76 -2.69 0.37 4.21
N ILE A 77 -3.65 1.16 4.67
CA ILE A 77 -4.25 1.01 5.97
C ILE A 77 -5.75 0.91 5.73
N THR A 78 -6.36 -0.17 6.19
CA THR A 78 -7.80 -0.38 6.04
C THR A 78 -8.41 -0.68 7.40
N LYS A 79 -9.58 -0.12 7.65
CA LYS A 79 -10.27 -0.35 8.90
C LYS A 79 -10.79 -1.79 8.94
N VAL A 80 -10.45 -2.51 10.01
CA VAL A 80 -10.80 -3.93 10.14
C VAL A 80 -11.66 -4.22 11.36
N ASP A 81 -11.78 -3.28 12.30
CA ASP A 81 -12.57 -3.49 13.52
C ASP A 81 -13.26 -2.18 13.90
N GLU A 82 -14.59 -2.18 13.77
CA GLU A 82 -15.39 -1.00 14.08
C GLU A 82 -15.37 -0.64 15.56
N GLU A 83 -15.46 -1.64 16.43
CA GLU A 83 -15.51 -1.41 17.88
C GLU A 83 -14.18 -0.89 18.40
N ALA A 84 -13.09 -1.54 18.02
CA ALA A 84 -11.76 -1.15 18.46
C ALA A 84 -11.24 0.07 17.70
N ASN A 85 -11.92 0.47 16.61
CA ASN A 85 -11.46 1.53 15.73
C ASN A 85 -10.01 1.28 15.29
N ALA A 86 -9.78 0.05 14.80
CA ALA A 86 -8.45 -0.42 14.43
C ALA A 86 -8.32 -0.53 12.93
N GLY A 87 -7.15 -0.15 12.42
CA GLY A 87 -6.79 -0.34 11.03
C GLY A 87 -5.68 -1.37 10.91
N GLU A 88 -5.59 -2.00 9.74
CA GLU A 88 -4.54 -2.97 9.43
C GLU A 88 -3.65 -2.42 8.33
N LEU A 89 -2.34 -2.46 8.57
CA LEU A 89 -1.34 -1.99 7.61
C LEU A 89 -0.81 -3.16 6.80
N GLY A 90 -0.84 -3.01 5.47
CA GLY A 90 -0.19 -3.94 4.56
C GLY A 90 0.77 -3.18 3.67
N VAL A 91 1.91 -3.78 3.35
CA VAL A 91 2.93 -3.16 2.50
C VAL A 91 3.47 -4.19 1.52
N ALA A 92 3.72 -3.76 0.30
CA ALA A 92 4.34 -4.60 -0.71
C ALA A 92 5.16 -3.76 -1.68
N VAL A 93 6.27 -4.31 -2.13
CA VAL A 93 7.17 -3.66 -3.09
C VAL A 93 7.50 -4.70 -4.16
N LEU A 94 7.59 -4.25 -5.40
CA LEU A 94 8.02 -5.14 -6.49
C LEU A 94 9.38 -5.74 -6.16
N LYS A 95 9.54 -7.02 -6.43
CA LYS A 95 10.74 -7.79 -6.07
C LYS A 95 12.02 -7.15 -6.58
N LYS A 96 11.97 -6.58 -7.77
CA LYS A 96 13.10 -5.88 -8.40
C LYS A 96 13.65 -4.75 -7.55
N TYR A 97 12.82 -4.17 -6.68
CA TYR A 97 13.17 -3.00 -5.89
C TYR A 97 13.35 -3.31 -4.40
N TRP A 98 13.40 -4.59 -4.04
CA TRP A 98 13.64 -4.98 -2.65
C TRP A 98 15.05 -4.53 -2.20
N ASN A 99 15.23 -4.35 -0.90
CA ASN A 99 16.51 -3.98 -0.27
C ASN A 99 16.97 -2.57 -0.60
N GLN A 100 16.06 -1.70 -1.03
CA GLN A 100 16.39 -0.31 -1.36
C GLN A 100 15.72 0.68 -0.40
N GLY A 101 15.11 0.18 0.68
CA GLY A 101 14.50 1.05 1.68
C GLY A 101 13.12 1.54 1.33
N ILE A 102 12.55 1.13 0.21
CA ILE A 102 11.24 1.61 -0.25
C ILE A 102 10.13 1.17 0.71
N GLY A 103 10.15 -0.10 1.14
CA GLY A 103 9.16 -0.60 2.08
C GLY A 103 9.21 0.14 3.40
N THR A 104 10.41 0.41 3.90
CA THR A 104 10.59 1.17 5.14
C THR A 104 10.04 2.59 5.00
N LEU A 105 10.32 3.22 3.87
CA LEU A 105 9.82 4.56 3.59
C LEU A 105 8.29 4.58 3.59
N LEU A 106 7.68 3.61 2.94
CA LEU A 106 6.21 3.48 2.88
C LEU A 106 5.61 3.27 4.26
N VAL A 107 6.17 2.34 5.04
CA VAL A 107 5.67 2.04 6.38
C VAL A 107 5.79 3.26 7.29
N ASN A 108 6.93 3.94 7.26
CA ASN A 108 7.15 5.12 8.09
C ASN A 108 6.15 6.22 7.78
N GLU A 109 5.88 6.46 6.50
CA GLU A 109 4.92 7.48 6.09
C GLU A 109 3.49 7.09 6.47
N ALA A 110 3.15 5.81 6.36
CA ALA A 110 1.83 5.32 6.76
C ALA A 110 1.62 5.48 8.26
N ILE A 111 2.63 5.20 9.07
CA ILE A 111 2.55 5.36 10.52
C ILE A 111 2.41 6.85 10.86
N TYR A 112 3.15 7.72 10.18
CA TYR A 112 3.02 9.17 10.37
C TYR A 112 1.60 9.63 10.07
N TRP A 113 1.01 9.17 8.96
CA TRP A 113 -0.37 9.46 8.61
C TRP A 113 -1.33 8.98 9.70
N PHE A 114 -1.13 7.75 10.18
CA PHE A 114 -1.96 7.19 11.24
C PHE A 114 -1.94 8.08 12.48
N GLN A 115 -0.76 8.52 12.90
CA GLN A 115 -0.58 9.29 14.13
C GLN A 115 -1.13 10.71 14.03
N ASN A 116 -1.09 11.32 12.85
CA ASN A 116 -1.35 12.74 12.69
C ASN A 116 -2.64 13.10 11.98
N TYR A 117 -3.16 12.19 11.14
CA TYR A 117 -4.30 12.50 10.28
C TYR A 117 -5.44 11.50 10.38
N SER A 118 -5.19 10.34 10.94
CA SER A 118 -6.16 9.26 10.97
C SER A 118 -7.13 9.41 12.14
N SER A 119 -8.35 8.92 11.95
CA SER A 119 -9.35 8.80 13.02
C SER A 119 -9.24 7.46 13.75
N LEU A 120 -8.30 6.60 13.35
CA LEU A 120 -8.12 5.29 13.96
C LEU A 120 -7.47 5.39 15.33
N ALA A 121 -7.87 4.51 16.25
CA ALA A 121 -7.30 4.44 17.58
C ALA A 121 -6.11 3.48 17.66
N HIS A 122 -6.14 2.41 16.83
CA HIS A 122 -5.12 1.36 16.86
C HIS A 122 -4.70 1.00 15.45
N LEU A 123 -3.44 0.59 15.31
CA LEU A 123 -2.89 0.12 14.05
C LEU A 123 -2.31 -1.28 14.23
N VAL A 124 -2.85 -2.23 13.46
CA VAL A 124 -2.39 -3.61 13.47
C VAL A 124 -1.47 -3.82 12.27
N LEU A 125 -0.32 -4.41 12.51
CA LEU A 125 0.62 -4.75 11.45
C LEU A 125 0.48 -6.23 11.12
N ASP A 126 0.03 -6.51 9.89
CA ASP A 126 -0.15 -7.88 9.44
C ASP A 126 1.09 -8.34 8.68
N VAL A 127 1.75 -9.34 9.22
CA VAL A 127 2.99 -9.86 8.66
C VAL A 127 2.80 -11.34 8.34
N PHE A 128 2.86 -11.67 7.06
CA PHE A 128 2.73 -13.06 6.62
C PHE A 128 3.96 -13.86 7.03
N LYS A 129 3.73 -15.06 7.57
CA LYS A 129 4.81 -15.89 8.12
C LYS A 129 5.90 -16.21 7.11
N ASN A 130 5.53 -16.36 5.84
CA ASN A 130 6.47 -16.69 4.78
C ASN A 130 7.06 -15.44 4.11
N ASN A 131 6.77 -14.26 4.64
CA ASN A 131 7.28 -13.01 4.11
C ASN A 131 8.29 -12.41 5.10
N SER A 132 9.51 -12.90 5.03
CA SER A 132 10.56 -12.48 5.97
C SER A 132 10.91 -11.00 5.81
N ARG A 133 10.73 -10.43 4.63
CA ARG A 133 11.02 -9.00 4.42
C ARG A 133 10.04 -8.12 5.16
N ALA A 134 8.75 -8.42 5.07
CA ALA A 134 7.75 -7.65 5.79
C ALA A 134 7.97 -7.77 7.30
N ARG A 135 8.27 -8.98 7.77
CA ARG A 135 8.56 -9.19 9.20
C ARG A 135 9.77 -8.39 9.65
N HIS A 136 10.78 -8.29 8.81
CA HIS A 136 11.98 -7.52 9.13
C HIS A 136 11.66 -6.02 9.24
N LEU A 137 10.81 -5.51 8.36
CA LEU A 137 10.42 -4.10 8.38
C LEU A 137 9.71 -3.69 9.68
N TYR A 138 8.97 -4.61 10.29
CA TYR A 138 8.18 -4.31 11.47
C TYR A 138 8.97 -4.49 12.78
N GLN A 139 10.17 -4.99 12.68
CA GLN A 139 11.06 -5.14 13.80
C GLN A 139 12.03 -3.97 13.89
#